data_36723d9ce82f2ce5618501df4e9a2146
#
_entry.id   36723d9ce82f2ce5618501df4e9a2146
#
_cell.length_a   1.000
_cell.length_b   1.000
_cell.length_c   1.000
_cell.angle_alpha   90.00
_cell.angle_beta   90.00
_cell.angle_gamma   90.00
#
_symmetry.space_group_name_H-M   'P 1'
#
loop_
_entity.id
_entity.type
_entity.pdbx_description
1 polymer ?
#
loop_
_entity_poly.entity_id
_entity_poly.type
_entity_poly.pdbx_seq_one_letter_code
_entity_poly.pdbx_strand_id
1 'polypeptide(L)'
;MIKRVIALLKLKIKWKKRNQHNMTYLTNLCDIEQIRVGRYTYGPICVETFGCENTKLIIGQFCSVAQNVRFVLGGEHRLDCISTYPFQAKVLKKEGETQAKGNIIVNDDVWIGDSALILSGVEIGQGAVI
;
A
#
# COMPACT_ATOMS: atom_id res chain seq x y z
N MET A 1 -18.55 -10.02 -10.33
CA MET A 1 -17.96 -8.85 -10.99
C MET A 1 -18.62 -7.54 -10.57
N ILE A 2 -19.92 -7.35 -10.76
CA ILE A 2 -20.68 -6.13 -10.41
C ILE A 2 -20.51 -5.68 -8.95
N LYS A 3 -20.62 -6.60 -7.98
CA LYS A 3 -20.48 -6.29 -6.55
C LYS A 3 -19.10 -5.66 -6.21
N ARG A 4 -18.04 -6.12 -6.87
CA ARG A 4 -16.68 -5.60 -6.66
C ARG A 4 -16.51 -4.18 -7.23
N VAL A 5 -17.13 -3.90 -8.38
CA VAL A 5 -17.13 -2.57 -8.98
C VAL A 5 -17.89 -1.58 -8.09
N ILE A 6 -19.07 -1.96 -7.60
CA ILE A 6 -19.87 -1.12 -6.69
C ILE A 6 -19.09 -0.85 -5.39
N ALA A 7 -18.42 -1.86 -4.82
CA ALA A 7 -17.61 -1.71 -3.62
C ALA A 7 -16.47 -0.70 -3.85
N LEU A 8 -15.77 -0.79 -4.98
CA LEU A 8 -14.70 0.14 -5.32
C LEU A 8 -15.22 1.58 -5.52
N LEU A 9 -16.38 1.75 -6.15
CA LEU A 9 -16.98 3.07 -6.32
C LEU A 9 -17.34 3.70 -4.96
N LYS A 10 -17.96 2.95 -4.06
CA LYS A 10 -18.27 3.41 -2.70
C LYS A 10 -17.00 3.79 -1.93
N LEU A 11 -15.94 2.98 -2.06
CA LEU A 11 -14.66 3.24 -1.42
C LEU A 11 -14.00 4.53 -1.95
N LYS A 12 -14.04 4.75 -3.26
CA LYS A 12 -13.53 5.98 -3.90
C LYS A 12 -14.27 7.23 -3.40
N ILE A 13 -15.59 7.15 -3.20
CA ILE A 13 -16.37 8.25 -2.63
C ILE A 13 -15.94 8.53 -1.19
N LYS A 14 -15.80 7.47 -0.36
CA LYS A 14 -15.33 7.60 1.03
C LYS A 14 -13.91 8.19 1.08
N TRP A 15 -13.02 7.72 0.20
CA TRP A 15 -11.66 8.24 0.05
C TRP A 15 -11.64 9.73 -0.26
N LYS A 16 -12.38 10.16 -1.27
CA LYS A 16 -12.46 11.57 -1.68
C LYS A 16 -12.96 12.48 -0.55
N LYS A 17 -13.95 12.03 0.23
CA LYS A 17 -14.44 12.77 1.41
C LYS A 17 -13.35 12.96 2.47
N ARG A 18 -12.57 11.92 2.74
CA ARG A 18 -11.52 11.92 3.76
C ARG A 18 -10.27 12.69 3.32
N ASN A 19 -10.00 12.75 2.03
CA ASN A 19 -8.77 13.27 1.44
C ASN A 19 -9.01 14.54 0.59
N GLN A 20 -9.86 15.46 1.07
CA GLN A 20 -10.11 16.73 0.38
C GLN A 20 -8.89 17.65 0.32
N HIS A 21 -7.88 17.41 1.16
CA HIS A 21 -6.64 18.16 1.25
C HIS A 21 -5.55 17.69 0.28
N ASN A 22 -5.82 16.63 -0.49
CA ASN A 22 -4.90 16.11 -1.49
C ASN A 22 -5.66 15.69 -2.77
N MET A 23 -4.93 15.30 -3.80
CA MET A 23 -5.47 14.95 -5.12
C MET A 23 -5.20 13.49 -5.48
N THR A 24 -5.17 12.62 -4.46
CA THR A 24 -4.99 11.19 -4.67
C THR A 24 -6.31 10.47 -4.93
N TYR A 25 -6.23 9.31 -5.59
CA TYR A 25 -7.36 8.45 -5.84
C TYR A 25 -6.97 6.97 -5.76
N LEU A 26 -7.90 6.14 -5.27
CA LEU A 26 -7.67 4.70 -5.14
C LEU A 26 -7.83 3.99 -6.49
N THR A 27 -6.99 3.01 -6.76
CA THR A 27 -7.06 2.16 -7.95
C THR A 27 -7.54 0.74 -7.66
N ASN A 28 -7.45 0.29 -6.40
CA ASN A 28 -7.91 -1.03 -5.98
C ASN A 28 -8.74 -0.98 -4.68
N LEU A 29 -9.35 -2.10 -4.33
CA LEU A 29 -9.99 -2.29 -3.03
C LEU A 29 -8.92 -2.50 -1.97
N CYS A 30 -8.95 -1.68 -0.93
CA CYS A 30 -8.02 -1.73 0.21
C CYS A 30 -8.69 -1.20 1.47
N ASP A 31 -8.08 -1.44 2.62
CA ASP A 31 -8.50 -0.80 3.86
C ASP A 31 -7.91 0.61 3.94
N ILE A 32 -8.77 1.61 3.81
CA ILE A 32 -8.36 3.02 3.87
C ILE A 32 -7.93 3.48 5.27
N GLU A 33 -8.22 2.71 6.31
CA GLU A 33 -7.74 3.02 7.67
C GLU A 33 -6.23 2.76 7.82
N GLN A 34 -5.67 1.92 6.96
CA GLN A 34 -4.22 1.70 6.89
C GLN A 34 -3.47 2.77 6.09
N ILE A 35 -4.16 3.76 5.50
CA ILE A 35 -3.55 4.72 4.57
C ILE A 35 -3.72 6.15 5.10
N ARG A 36 -2.61 6.89 5.13
CA ARG A 36 -2.58 8.33 5.40
C ARG A 36 -1.78 9.03 4.31
N VAL A 37 -2.32 10.13 3.80
CA VAL A 37 -1.69 10.93 2.74
C VAL A 37 -1.75 12.40 3.12
N GLY A 38 -0.63 13.07 3.02
CA GLY A 38 -0.48 14.48 3.34
C GLY A 38 -1.08 15.42 2.29
N ARG A 39 -1.03 16.72 2.60
CA ARG A 39 -1.60 17.79 1.77
C ARG A 39 -0.90 17.89 0.41
N TYR A 40 -1.67 18.21 -0.62
CA TYR A 40 -1.20 18.49 -1.98
C TYR A 40 -0.49 17.32 -2.68
N THR A 41 -0.37 16.17 -2.05
CA THR A 41 0.07 14.93 -2.70
C THR A 41 -0.95 14.50 -3.75
N TYR A 42 -0.50 14.03 -4.89
CA TYR A 42 -1.37 13.63 -6.00
C TYR A 42 -0.96 12.31 -6.64
N GLY A 43 -1.90 11.70 -7.34
CA GLY A 43 -1.70 10.49 -8.13
C GLY A 43 -2.47 9.27 -7.61
N PRO A 44 -2.31 8.12 -8.28
CA PRO A 44 -2.98 6.88 -7.95
C PRO A 44 -2.39 6.24 -6.69
N ILE A 45 -3.24 5.70 -5.85
CA ILE A 45 -2.85 4.91 -4.67
C ILE A 45 -3.33 3.48 -4.88
N CYS A 46 -2.39 2.55 -5.04
CA CYS A 46 -2.61 1.10 -5.13
C CYS A 46 -1.94 0.42 -3.94
N VAL A 47 -2.73 -0.16 -3.03
CA VAL A 47 -2.23 -0.78 -1.80
C VAL A 47 -2.62 -2.24 -1.75
N GLU A 48 -1.65 -3.11 -1.53
CA GLU A 48 -1.82 -4.55 -1.36
C GLU A 48 -1.36 -4.96 0.05
N THR A 49 -2.24 -5.60 0.83
CA THR A 49 -1.97 -5.93 2.23
C THR A 49 -1.68 -7.40 2.45
N PHE A 50 -2.17 -8.27 1.58
CA PHE A 50 -2.08 -9.74 1.72
C PHE A 50 -2.50 -10.25 3.12
N GLY A 51 -3.48 -9.58 3.75
CA GLY A 51 -3.97 -9.94 5.08
C GLY A 51 -3.16 -9.34 6.25
N CYS A 52 -2.14 -8.52 6.00
CA CYS A 52 -1.46 -7.76 7.05
C CYS A 52 -2.32 -6.56 7.49
N GLU A 53 -2.79 -6.58 8.73
CA GLU A 53 -3.64 -5.52 9.29
C GLU A 53 -2.85 -4.49 10.10
N ASN A 54 -1.65 -4.84 10.57
CA ASN A 54 -0.85 -4.02 11.49
C ASN A 54 0.11 -3.04 10.81
N THR A 55 0.20 -3.05 9.48
CA THR A 55 1.09 -2.18 8.70
C THR A 55 0.32 -1.06 8.02
N LYS A 56 0.96 0.09 7.85
CA LYS A 56 0.36 1.30 7.31
C LYS A 56 1.19 1.86 6.17
N LEU A 57 0.51 2.52 5.24
CA LEU A 57 1.10 3.41 4.26
C LEU A 57 0.94 4.85 4.75
N ILE A 58 2.05 5.53 4.94
CA ILE A 58 2.10 6.94 5.37
C ILE A 58 2.84 7.71 4.30
N ILE A 59 2.15 8.61 3.62
CA ILE A 59 2.74 9.48 2.58
C ILE A 59 2.64 10.93 3.09
N GLY A 60 3.74 11.64 3.02
CA GLY A 60 3.85 13.04 3.38
C GLY A 60 3.09 13.97 2.42
N GLN A 61 3.36 15.23 2.54
CA GLN A 61 2.78 16.27 1.69
C GLN A 61 3.65 16.58 0.46
N PHE A 62 3.03 17.16 -0.57
CA PHE A 62 3.68 17.58 -1.82
C PHE A 62 4.34 16.42 -2.60
N CYS A 63 3.93 15.17 -2.39
CA CYS A 63 4.46 14.05 -3.13
C CYS A 63 3.76 13.87 -4.48
N SER A 64 4.52 13.39 -5.45
CA SER A 64 4.06 13.04 -6.81
C SER A 64 4.11 11.53 -6.98
N VAL A 65 2.97 10.88 -7.20
CA VAL A 65 2.89 9.44 -7.43
C VAL A 65 2.49 9.18 -8.88
N ALA A 66 3.35 8.54 -9.64
CA ALA A 66 3.09 8.21 -11.04
C ALA A 66 2.16 6.99 -11.19
N GLN A 67 1.84 6.63 -12.43
CA GLN A 67 0.97 5.48 -12.71
C GLN A 67 1.64 4.16 -12.33
N ASN A 68 0.82 3.16 -12.08
CA ASN A 68 1.26 1.78 -11.81
C ASN A 68 2.15 1.61 -10.56
N VAL A 69 2.31 2.64 -9.73
CA VAL A 69 3.01 2.51 -8.44
C VAL A 69 2.21 1.60 -7.52
N ARG A 70 2.89 0.63 -6.89
CA ARG A 70 2.28 -0.31 -5.96
C ARG A 70 2.95 -0.22 -4.59
N PHE A 71 2.14 -0.10 -3.55
CA PHE A 71 2.57 -0.16 -2.16
C PHE A 71 2.15 -1.51 -1.57
N VAL A 72 3.12 -2.34 -1.19
CA VAL A 72 2.88 -3.70 -0.70
C VAL A 72 3.16 -3.73 0.80
N LEU A 73 2.09 -3.73 1.60
CA LEU A 73 2.16 -3.65 3.06
C LEU A 73 2.41 -5.01 3.76
N GLY A 74 2.45 -6.10 3.02
CA GLY A 74 2.67 -7.44 3.56
C GLY A 74 2.76 -8.49 2.48
N GLY A 75 2.65 -9.77 2.85
CA GLY A 75 2.76 -10.87 1.90
C GLY A 75 4.18 -11.38 1.72
N GLU A 76 5.08 -10.99 2.59
CA GLU A 76 6.46 -11.45 2.57
C GLU A 76 6.56 -12.91 3.04
N HIS A 77 7.49 -13.62 2.45
CA HIS A 77 7.83 -14.97 2.87
C HIS A 77 8.91 -14.96 3.95
N ARG A 78 8.87 -15.93 4.84
CA ARG A 78 9.90 -16.10 5.87
C ARG A 78 11.24 -16.42 5.23
N LEU A 79 12.28 -15.69 5.62
CA LEU A 79 13.66 -15.89 5.16
C LEU A 79 14.51 -16.69 6.16
N ASP A 80 14.00 -16.89 7.38
CA ASP A 80 14.62 -17.61 8.48
C ASP A 80 14.28 -19.11 8.52
N CYS A 81 13.68 -19.62 7.46
CA CYS A 81 13.32 -21.03 7.27
C CYS A 81 14.24 -21.70 6.24
N ILE A 82 14.29 -23.05 6.26
CA ILE A 82 15.05 -23.85 5.29
C ILE A 82 14.58 -23.55 3.83
N SER A 83 13.32 -23.21 3.67
CA SER A 83 12.73 -22.84 2.37
C SER A 83 11.87 -21.61 2.50
N THR A 84 11.91 -20.74 1.50
CA THR A 84 11.00 -19.57 1.38
C THR A 84 9.60 -19.97 0.91
N TYR A 85 9.42 -21.21 0.44
CA TYR A 85 8.09 -21.69 0.04
C TYR A 85 7.19 -21.87 1.27
N PRO A 86 5.96 -21.32 1.26
CA PRO A 86 5.07 -21.36 2.43
C PRO A 86 4.37 -22.72 2.59
N PHE A 87 5.12 -23.77 2.91
CA PHE A 87 4.62 -25.14 3.08
C PHE A 87 3.45 -25.24 4.05
N GLN A 88 3.51 -24.53 5.15
CA GLN A 88 2.46 -24.53 6.18
C GLN A 88 1.11 -24.12 5.57
N ALA A 89 1.08 -23.01 4.83
CA ALA A 89 -0.14 -22.49 4.24
C ALA A 89 -0.57 -23.29 2.99
N LYS A 90 0.36 -23.59 2.08
CA LYS A 90 0.02 -24.14 0.77
C LYS A 90 -0.15 -25.67 0.77
N VAL A 91 0.67 -26.38 1.53
CA VAL A 91 0.64 -27.86 1.58
C VAL A 91 -0.15 -28.35 2.76
N LEU A 92 0.14 -27.85 3.97
CA LEU A 92 -0.49 -28.31 5.20
C LEU A 92 -1.83 -27.63 5.50
N LYS A 93 -2.26 -26.65 4.69
CA LYS A 93 -3.52 -25.91 4.84
C LYS A 93 -3.69 -25.26 6.21
N LYS A 94 -2.59 -24.95 6.90
CA LYS A 94 -2.60 -24.22 8.16
C LYS A 94 -2.67 -22.73 7.87
N GLU A 95 -3.38 -21.98 8.72
CA GLU A 95 -3.33 -20.53 8.68
C GLU A 95 -1.89 -20.09 9.00
N GLY A 96 -1.29 -19.34 8.10
CA GLY A 96 0.02 -18.76 8.27
C GLY A 96 -0.12 -17.27 8.50
N GLU A 97 0.65 -16.72 9.42
CA GLU A 97 0.74 -15.25 9.55
C GLU A 97 1.42 -14.67 8.33
N THR A 98 0.75 -13.71 7.69
CA THR A 98 1.35 -12.91 6.64
C THR A 98 2.40 -12.01 7.26
N GLN A 99 3.63 -12.08 6.77
CA GLN A 99 4.72 -11.28 7.31
C GLN A 99 4.83 -9.93 6.62
N ALA A 100 5.30 -8.94 7.39
CA ALA A 100 5.64 -7.62 6.91
C ALA A 100 6.79 -7.06 7.77
N LYS A 101 7.63 -6.22 7.16
CA LYS A 101 8.78 -5.60 7.86
C LYS A 101 8.42 -4.29 8.54
N GLY A 102 7.20 -3.82 8.43
CA GLY A 102 6.72 -2.60 9.07
C GLY A 102 6.01 -1.67 8.09
N ASN A 103 5.77 -0.45 8.52
CA ASN A 103 5.09 0.55 7.72
C ASN A 103 5.90 0.94 6.48
N ILE A 104 5.21 1.38 5.44
CA ILE A 104 5.82 2.15 4.35
C ILE A 104 5.69 3.63 4.73
N ILE A 105 6.81 4.33 4.77
CA ILE A 105 6.88 5.76 5.09
C ILE A 105 7.48 6.49 3.89
N VAL A 106 6.72 7.39 3.31
CA VAL A 106 7.17 8.31 2.26
C VAL A 106 7.14 9.70 2.87
N ASN A 107 8.30 10.32 3.04
CA ASN A 107 8.38 11.66 3.60
C ASN A 107 7.90 12.73 2.59
N ASP A 108 8.04 14.00 2.92
CA ASP A 108 7.54 15.11 2.11
C ASP A 108 8.33 15.29 0.80
N ASP A 109 7.69 15.87 -0.22
CA ASP A 109 8.31 16.28 -1.48
C ASP A 109 9.01 15.13 -2.25
N VAL A 110 8.44 13.92 -2.21
CA VAL A 110 8.96 12.75 -2.90
C VAL A 110 8.29 12.57 -4.26
N TRP A 111 9.09 12.27 -5.28
CA TRP A 111 8.60 11.84 -6.59
C TRP A 111 8.81 10.34 -6.78
N ILE A 112 7.70 9.58 -6.90
CA ILE A 112 7.71 8.15 -7.19
C ILE A 112 7.36 7.96 -8.66
N GLY A 113 8.31 7.44 -9.44
CA GLY A 113 8.18 7.20 -10.87
C GLY A 113 7.26 6.04 -11.23
N ASP A 114 6.94 5.92 -12.51
CA ASP A 114 6.00 4.93 -13.03
C ASP A 114 6.48 3.50 -12.74
N SER A 115 5.51 2.65 -12.37
CA SER A 115 5.73 1.22 -12.12
C SER A 115 6.67 0.89 -10.93
N ALA A 116 6.97 1.84 -10.06
CA ALA A 116 7.74 1.57 -8.86
C ALA A 116 6.98 0.62 -7.91
N LEU A 117 7.71 -0.32 -7.32
CA LEU A 117 7.21 -1.25 -6.32
C LEU A 117 7.84 -0.94 -4.95
N ILE A 118 7.04 -0.49 -4.00
CA ILE A 118 7.49 -0.15 -2.65
C ILE A 118 7.02 -1.23 -1.68
N LEU A 119 7.95 -1.87 -1.02
CA LEU A 119 7.67 -2.99 -0.09
C LEU A 119 7.55 -2.52 1.35
N SER A 120 6.96 -3.35 2.20
CA SER A 120 6.80 -3.11 3.63
C SER A 120 8.14 -2.82 4.32
N GLY A 121 8.13 -1.93 5.30
CA GLY A 121 9.32 -1.50 6.05
C GLY A 121 10.22 -0.49 5.32
N VAL A 122 9.89 -0.07 4.10
CA VAL A 122 10.68 0.92 3.36
C VAL A 122 10.33 2.32 3.85
N GLU A 123 11.36 3.10 4.12
CA GLU A 123 11.28 4.54 4.38
C GLU A 123 11.99 5.30 3.26
N ILE A 124 11.27 6.25 2.64
CA ILE A 124 11.76 7.12 1.58
C ILE A 124 11.94 8.52 2.16
N GLY A 125 13.18 9.01 2.13
CA GLY A 125 13.55 10.32 2.66
C GLY A 125 12.95 11.47 1.88
N GLN A 126 12.82 12.61 2.53
CA GLN A 126 12.30 13.85 1.94
C GLN A 126 13.08 14.25 0.68
N GLY A 127 12.36 14.67 -0.34
CA GLY A 127 12.93 15.14 -1.61
C GLY A 127 13.52 14.02 -2.50
N ALA A 128 13.32 12.75 -2.15
CA ALA A 128 13.81 11.63 -2.94
C ALA A 128 13.07 11.50 -4.29
N VAL A 129 13.76 10.94 -5.26
CA VAL A 129 13.22 10.50 -6.57
C VAL A 129 13.44 9.00 -6.70
N ILE A 130 12.35 8.26 -6.95
CA ILE A 130 12.34 6.80 -7.07
C ILE A 130 11.97 6.41 -8.50
#